data_897f8c0fa6559f73edbee2a8f9ff0f12
#
_entry.id   897f8c0fa6559f73edbee2a8f9ff0f12
#
_cell.length_a   1.000
_cell.length_b   1.000
_cell.length_c   1.000
_cell.angle_alpha   90.00
_cell.angle_beta   90.00
_cell.angle_gamma   90.00
#
_symmetry.space_group_name_H-M   'P 1'
#
loop_
_entity.id
_entity.type
_entity.pdbx_description
1 polymer ?
#
loop_
_entity_poly.entity_id
_entity_poly.type
_entity_poly.pdbx_seq_one_letter_code
_entity_poly.pdbx_strand_id
1 'polypeptide(L)'
;MSKLNATFIPSSTINNHSLIVESLAVQDIDQLESGWTALREHHRASTNHFNDYYEQATFASRKAGWLSRDNLGLFVARQSDQTSQDIIGFIIASKHQGVGEIESLYVSTQTRDSGVGRSLMRVAMTWLNDLSASPIRLLVGDGNEDVMAFYAKCGFVMRATQMEWQG
;
A
#
# COMPACT_ATOMS: atom_id res chain seq x y z
N MET A 1 21.45 -18.97 -2.65
CA MET A 1 21.58 -17.49 -2.76
C MET A 1 21.06 -17.08 -4.12
N SER A 2 19.76 -16.83 -4.23
CA SER A 2 19.14 -16.39 -5.48
C SER A 2 19.00 -14.87 -5.43
N LYS A 3 19.70 -14.18 -6.34
CA LYS A 3 19.55 -12.74 -6.54
C LYS A 3 18.16 -12.51 -7.11
N LEU A 4 17.27 -11.92 -6.33
CA LEU A 4 16.02 -11.36 -6.83
C LEU A 4 16.40 -10.20 -7.77
N ASN A 5 16.30 -10.44 -9.07
CA ASN A 5 16.40 -9.40 -10.07
C ASN A 5 15.27 -8.40 -9.86
N ALA A 6 15.61 -7.13 -9.70
CA ALA A 6 14.66 -6.04 -9.71
C ALA A 6 13.81 -6.14 -10.99
N THR A 7 12.53 -6.44 -10.86
CA THR A 7 11.62 -6.49 -12.00
C THR A 7 11.37 -5.05 -12.44
N PHE A 8 12.02 -4.67 -13.53
CA PHE A 8 11.79 -3.38 -14.18
C PHE A 8 10.40 -3.41 -14.82
N ILE A 9 9.51 -2.56 -14.35
CA ILE A 9 8.18 -2.37 -14.92
C ILE A 9 8.21 -1.16 -15.84
N PRO A 10 7.71 -1.26 -17.08
CA PRO A 10 7.78 -0.16 -18.03
C PRO A 10 7.07 1.08 -17.51
N SER A 11 7.72 2.22 -17.68
CA SER A 11 7.28 3.55 -17.29
C SER A 11 5.94 3.92 -17.92
N SER A 12 5.00 4.40 -17.10
CA SER A 12 3.86 5.18 -17.56
C SER A 12 4.16 6.67 -17.34
N THR A 13 3.69 7.54 -18.25
CA THR A 13 3.93 8.97 -18.15
C THR A 13 2.85 9.66 -17.36
N ILE A 14 3.22 10.45 -16.36
CA ILE A 14 2.34 11.30 -15.57
C ILE A 14 2.81 12.74 -15.74
N ASN A 15 1.98 13.63 -16.26
CA ASN A 15 2.27 15.07 -16.41
C ASN A 15 3.69 15.35 -16.94
N ASN A 16 4.08 14.74 -18.06
CA ASN A 16 5.42 14.81 -18.67
C ASN A 16 6.57 14.18 -17.87
N HIS A 17 6.34 13.54 -16.73
CA HIS A 17 7.35 12.81 -15.99
C HIS A 17 7.08 11.30 -16.06
N SER A 18 8.12 10.48 -16.16
CA SER A 18 7.99 9.03 -16.16
C SER A 18 7.71 8.54 -14.72
N LEU A 19 6.71 7.69 -14.55
CA LEU A 19 6.45 6.97 -13.30
C LEU A 19 7.40 5.79 -13.19
N ILE A 20 8.15 5.72 -12.10
CA ILE A 20 8.97 4.56 -11.74
C ILE A 20 8.32 3.88 -10.54
N VAL A 21 8.10 2.57 -10.65
CA VAL A 21 7.70 1.74 -9.50
C VAL A 21 8.80 0.71 -9.26
N GLU A 22 9.34 0.72 -8.06
CA GLU A 22 10.47 -0.12 -7.67
C GLU A 22 10.25 -0.78 -6.31
N SER A 23 10.95 -1.89 -6.04
CA SER A 23 10.97 -2.49 -4.72
C SER A 23 11.84 -1.68 -3.76
N LEU A 24 11.37 -1.46 -2.54
CA LEU A 24 12.13 -0.90 -1.44
C LEU A 24 12.66 -2.04 -0.56
N ALA A 25 13.92 -1.96 -0.17
CA ALA A 25 14.50 -2.94 0.74
C ALA A 25 13.86 -2.82 2.14
N VAL A 26 13.67 -3.95 2.83
CA VAL A 26 12.97 -3.98 4.13
C VAL A 26 13.69 -3.13 5.19
N GLN A 27 15.02 -3.06 5.14
CA GLN A 27 15.80 -2.19 6.03
C GLN A 27 15.51 -0.69 5.83
N ASP A 28 14.97 -0.31 4.67
CA ASP A 28 14.68 1.07 4.30
C ASP A 28 13.22 1.47 4.55
N ILE A 29 12.45 0.62 5.24
CA ILE A 29 11.01 0.79 5.50
C ILE A 29 10.68 2.15 6.14
N ASP A 30 11.61 2.74 6.89
CA ASP A 30 11.40 4.03 7.55
C ASP A 30 11.23 5.19 6.56
N GLN A 31 11.63 5.04 5.30
CA GLN A 31 11.31 6.00 4.24
C GLN A 31 9.79 6.13 3.98
N LEU A 32 8.99 5.15 4.42
CA LEU A 32 7.53 5.16 4.24
C LEU A 32 6.79 5.93 5.34
N GLU A 33 7.46 6.31 6.44
CA GLU A 33 6.82 6.88 7.63
C GLU A 33 6.01 8.15 7.32
N SER A 34 6.57 9.06 6.53
CA SER A 34 5.89 10.31 6.17
C SER A 34 4.59 10.05 5.39
N GLY A 35 4.64 9.21 4.36
CA GLY A 35 3.47 8.85 3.58
C GLY A 35 2.44 8.03 4.37
N TRP A 36 2.90 7.16 5.27
CA TRP A 36 2.02 6.41 6.16
C TRP A 36 1.32 7.33 7.16
N THR A 37 2.03 8.31 7.69
CA THR A 37 1.45 9.33 8.59
C THR A 37 0.35 10.11 7.87
N ALA A 38 0.59 10.53 6.62
CA ALA A 38 -0.43 11.18 5.81
C ALA A 38 -1.65 10.29 5.54
N LEU A 39 -1.44 8.99 5.30
CA LEU A 39 -2.51 8.00 5.15
C LEU A 39 -3.31 7.83 6.44
N ARG A 40 -2.65 7.73 7.59
CA ARG A 40 -3.28 7.65 8.91
C ARG A 40 -4.16 8.88 9.17
N GLU A 41 -3.64 10.08 8.91
CA GLU A 41 -4.42 11.32 9.09
C GLU A 41 -5.63 11.38 8.16
N HIS A 42 -5.50 10.89 6.93
CA HIS A 42 -6.63 10.76 6.02
C HIS A 42 -7.71 9.83 6.60
N HIS A 43 -7.34 8.66 7.11
CA HIS A 43 -8.30 7.74 7.75
C HIS A 43 -8.92 8.36 9.01
N ARG A 44 -8.11 9.03 9.84
CA ARG A 44 -8.61 9.71 11.04
C ARG A 44 -9.63 10.81 10.70
N ALA A 45 -9.40 11.55 9.63
CA ALA A 45 -10.34 12.59 9.18
C ALA A 45 -11.61 12.04 8.53
N SER A 46 -11.56 10.81 7.99
CA SER A 46 -12.67 10.20 7.25
C SER A 46 -13.55 9.30 8.13
N THR A 47 -13.00 8.68 9.17
CA THR A 47 -13.75 7.76 10.04
C THR A 47 -14.81 8.49 10.86
N ASN A 48 -15.96 7.85 11.07
CA ASN A 48 -17.03 8.35 11.90
C ASN A 48 -16.94 7.85 13.36
N HIS A 49 -16.28 6.70 13.58
CA HIS A 49 -16.38 5.99 14.87
C HIS A 49 -15.03 5.61 15.49
N PHE A 50 -13.92 5.64 14.72
CA PHE A 50 -12.62 5.06 15.13
C PHE A 50 -11.50 6.11 15.21
N ASN A 51 -11.81 7.37 15.55
CA ASN A 51 -10.80 8.43 15.67
C ASN A 51 -9.68 8.05 16.64
N ASP A 52 -10.03 7.54 17.83
CA ASP A 52 -9.07 7.17 18.88
C ASP A 52 -8.13 6.04 18.41
N TYR A 53 -8.67 5.08 17.64
CA TYR A 53 -7.85 4.01 17.05
C TYR A 53 -6.76 4.57 16.14
N TYR A 54 -7.11 5.50 15.25
CA TYR A 54 -6.14 6.12 14.35
C TYR A 54 -5.20 7.09 15.06
N GLU A 55 -5.66 7.79 16.10
CA GLU A 55 -4.84 8.68 16.91
C GLU A 55 -3.75 7.91 17.67
N GLN A 56 -4.08 6.74 18.21
CA GLN A 56 -3.14 5.88 18.93
C GLN A 56 -2.22 5.06 18.02
N ALA A 57 -2.59 4.87 16.75
CA ALA A 57 -1.78 4.11 15.80
C ALA A 57 -0.47 4.85 15.52
N THR A 58 0.66 4.17 15.73
CA THR A 58 1.99 4.69 15.41
C THR A 58 2.63 3.91 14.27
N PHE A 59 3.49 4.57 13.49
CA PHE A 59 4.26 3.88 12.46
C PHE A 59 5.10 2.74 13.05
N ALA A 60 5.71 2.96 14.21
CA ALA A 60 6.52 1.96 14.88
C ALA A 60 5.73 0.68 15.22
N SER A 61 4.49 0.81 15.75
CA SER A 61 3.65 -0.34 16.07
C SER A 61 3.21 -1.10 14.81
N ARG A 62 2.85 -0.38 13.73
CA ARG A 62 2.49 -0.99 12.45
C ARG A 62 3.69 -1.68 11.79
N LYS A 63 4.85 -1.03 11.79
CA LYS A 63 6.12 -1.57 11.29
C LYS A 63 6.47 -2.90 11.99
N ALA A 64 6.33 -2.96 13.32
CA ALA A 64 6.57 -4.19 14.07
C ALA A 64 5.65 -5.34 13.60
N GLY A 65 4.37 -5.05 13.38
CA GLY A 65 3.41 -6.01 12.84
C GLY A 65 3.78 -6.50 11.43
N TRP A 66 4.19 -5.60 10.53
CA TRP A 66 4.61 -5.98 9.18
C TRP A 66 5.88 -6.83 9.19
N LEU A 67 6.88 -6.46 10.02
CA LEU A 67 8.14 -7.20 10.13
C LEU A 67 7.98 -8.61 10.73
N SER A 68 6.84 -8.92 11.36
CA SER A 68 6.51 -10.25 11.86
C SER A 68 5.92 -11.20 10.80
N ARG A 69 5.65 -10.71 9.59
CA ARG A 69 5.11 -11.53 8.50
C ARG A 69 6.19 -12.45 7.90
N ASP A 70 5.77 -13.61 7.37
CA ASP A 70 6.70 -14.56 6.73
C ASP A 70 7.40 -13.95 5.51
N ASN A 71 6.66 -13.16 4.72
CA ASN A 71 7.17 -12.40 3.59
C ASN A 71 6.57 -10.99 3.62
N LEU A 72 7.42 -9.99 3.39
CA LEU A 72 7.05 -8.59 3.32
C LEU A 72 7.57 -7.97 2.01
N GLY A 73 6.67 -7.43 1.21
CA GLY A 73 6.95 -6.70 -0.02
C GLY A 73 6.66 -5.22 0.18
N LEU A 74 7.67 -4.39 -0.08
CA LEU A 74 7.57 -2.94 -0.04
C LEU A 74 7.83 -2.42 -1.46
N PHE A 75 6.90 -1.64 -2.01
CA PHE A 75 7.06 -1.05 -3.33
C PHE A 75 6.73 0.42 -3.26
N VAL A 76 7.56 1.23 -3.92
CA VAL A 76 7.43 2.69 -3.96
C VAL A 76 7.26 3.19 -5.37
N ALA A 77 6.51 4.26 -5.52
CA ALA A 77 6.37 5.00 -6.74
C ALA A 77 7.11 6.33 -6.61
N ARG A 78 7.93 6.66 -7.62
CA ARG A 78 8.68 7.92 -7.71
C ARG A 78 8.41 8.58 -9.05
N GLN A 79 8.50 9.88 -9.09
CA GLN A 79 8.56 10.63 -10.34
C GLN A 79 10.02 10.66 -10.82
N SER A 80 10.24 10.35 -12.10
CA SER A 80 11.54 10.49 -12.73
C SER A 80 11.69 11.93 -13.22
N ASP A 81 11.86 12.87 -12.31
CA ASP A 81 12.52 14.10 -12.62
C ASP A 81 13.96 14.04 -12.04
N GLN A 82 14.89 14.68 -12.68
CA GLN A 82 16.32 14.57 -12.31
C GLN A 82 16.64 15.22 -10.95
N THR A 83 15.66 15.75 -10.23
CA THR A 83 15.85 16.60 -9.05
C THR A 83 15.19 16.09 -7.77
N SER A 84 14.17 15.21 -7.84
CA SER A 84 13.49 14.70 -6.67
C SER A 84 13.43 13.18 -6.66
N GLN A 85 13.87 12.58 -5.55
CA GLN A 85 13.70 11.15 -5.26
C GLN A 85 12.48 10.90 -4.37
N ASP A 86 11.53 11.84 -4.33
CA ASP A 86 10.39 11.76 -3.44
C ASP A 86 9.49 10.57 -3.75
N ILE A 87 9.08 9.90 -2.69
CA ILE A 87 8.07 8.84 -2.79
C ILE A 87 6.70 9.51 -2.94
N ILE A 88 6.10 9.37 -4.13
CA ILE A 88 4.75 9.88 -4.44
C ILE A 88 3.65 8.88 -4.13
N GLY A 89 4.00 7.65 -3.80
CA GLY A 89 3.10 6.61 -3.36
C GLY A 89 3.86 5.36 -2.96
N PHE A 90 3.21 4.52 -2.16
CA PHE A 90 3.76 3.22 -1.79
C PHE A 90 2.66 2.18 -1.60
N ILE A 91 3.02 0.91 -1.69
CA ILE A 91 2.20 -0.21 -1.29
C ILE A 91 3.02 -1.18 -0.44
N ILE A 92 2.40 -1.64 0.64
CA ILE A 92 2.93 -2.68 1.51
C ILE A 92 2.06 -3.91 1.32
N ALA A 93 2.68 -5.02 0.96
CA ALA A 93 2.04 -6.31 0.82
C ALA A 93 2.75 -7.35 1.69
N SER A 94 2.00 -8.28 2.24
CA SER A 94 2.57 -9.37 3.04
C SER A 94 2.00 -10.72 2.66
N LYS A 95 2.77 -11.79 2.94
CA LYS A 95 2.24 -13.14 3.00
C LYS A 95 2.55 -13.72 4.37
N HIS A 96 1.53 -14.25 5.03
CA HIS A 96 1.66 -14.93 6.31
C HIS A 96 0.76 -16.16 6.34
N GLN A 97 1.33 -17.33 6.70
CA GLN A 97 0.63 -18.60 6.72
C GLN A 97 -0.16 -18.90 5.42
N GLY A 98 0.44 -18.57 4.28
CA GLY A 98 -0.16 -18.79 2.97
C GLY A 98 -1.10 -17.67 2.47
N VAL A 99 -1.64 -16.84 3.37
CA VAL A 99 -2.56 -15.75 3.04
C VAL A 99 -1.78 -14.50 2.63
N GLY A 100 -2.15 -13.92 1.49
CA GLY A 100 -1.66 -12.61 1.04
C GLY A 100 -2.52 -11.48 1.57
N GLU A 101 -1.89 -10.34 1.90
CA GLU A 101 -2.59 -9.14 2.36
C GLU A 101 -1.98 -7.89 1.74
N ILE A 102 -2.84 -6.98 1.28
CA ILE A 102 -2.46 -5.60 1.00
C ILE A 102 -2.61 -4.84 2.31
N GLU A 103 -1.49 -4.56 2.95
CA GLU A 103 -1.43 -3.98 4.29
C GLU A 103 -1.65 -2.47 4.30
N SER A 104 -1.15 -1.78 3.27
CA SER A 104 -1.28 -0.33 3.11
C SER A 104 -1.07 0.08 1.65
N LEU A 105 -1.83 1.04 1.18
CA LEU A 105 -1.66 1.70 -0.10
C LEU A 105 -1.82 3.21 0.09
N TYR A 106 -0.79 3.95 -0.27
CA TYR A 106 -0.77 5.41 -0.23
C TYR A 106 -0.43 5.99 -1.60
N VAL A 107 -1.12 7.03 -1.98
CA VAL A 107 -0.78 7.88 -3.14
C VAL A 107 -0.94 9.33 -2.70
N SER A 108 0.08 10.15 -2.97
CA SER A 108 0.05 11.58 -2.63
C SER A 108 -1.12 12.27 -3.33
N THR A 109 -1.73 13.24 -2.65
CA THR A 109 -2.92 13.93 -3.17
C THR A 109 -2.69 14.57 -4.53
N GLN A 110 -1.47 15.06 -4.79
CA GLN A 110 -1.09 15.71 -6.05
C GLN A 110 -0.99 14.74 -7.24
N THR A 111 -0.86 13.44 -6.96
CA THR A 111 -0.68 12.41 -7.98
C THR A 111 -1.80 11.38 -8.02
N ARG A 112 -2.91 11.62 -7.29
CA ARG A 112 -4.12 10.82 -7.40
C ARG A 112 -4.67 10.88 -8.83
N ASP A 113 -5.42 9.85 -9.23
CA ASP A 113 -6.04 9.70 -10.56
C ASP A 113 -5.06 9.64 -11.75
N SER A 114 -3.76 9.67 -11.50
CA SER A 114 -2.70 9.56 -12.52
C SER A 114 -2.22 8.13 -12.80
N GLY A 115 -2.87 7.12 -12.18
CA GLY A 115 -2.53 5.70 -12.39
C GLY A 115 -1.47 5.14 -11.44
N VAL A 116 -0.90 5.94 -10.53
CA VAL A 116 0.10 5.50 -9.53
C VAL A 116 -0.42 4.33 -8.71
N GLY A 117 -1.62 4.45 -8.11
CA GLY A 117 -2.21 3.40 -7.29
C GLY A 117 -2.40 2.10 -8.06
N ARG A 118 -2.84 2.17 -9.33
CA ARG A 118 -2.99 0.98 -10.18
C ARG A 118 -1.66 0.31 -10.48
N SER A 119 -0.62 1.09 -10.73
CA SER A 119 0.73 0.57 -10.97
C SER A 119 1.31 -0.12 -9.74
N LEU A 120 1.16 0.47 -8.56
CA LEU A 120 1.55 -0.12 -7.28
C LEU A 120 0.78 -1.43 -7.02
N MET A 121 -0.55 -1.43 -7.18
CA MET A 121 -1.36 -2.63 -7.03
C MET A 121 -0.91 -3.76 -7.95
N ARG A 122 -0.64 -3.47 -9.23
CA ARG A 122 -0.18 -4.48 -10.18
C ARG A 122 1.10 -5.16 -9.73
N VAL A 123 2.07 -4.38 -9.23
CA VAL A 123 3.35 -4.93 -8.74
C VAL A 123 3.13 -5.81 -7.51
N ALA A 124 2.37 -5.33 -6.54
CA ALA A 124 2.08 -6.10 -5.32
C ALA A 124 1.33 -7.40 -5.62
N MET A 125 0.35 -7.36 -6.54
CA MET A 125 -0.40 -8.55 -6.95
C MET A 125 0.48 -9.56 -7.68
N THR A 126 1.38 -9.10 -8.56
CA THR A 126 2.37 -9.98 -9.22
C THR A 126 3.24 -10.65 -8.17
N TRP A 127 3.80 -9.89 -7.24
CA TRP A 127 4.65 -10.40 -6.17
C TRP A 127 3.94 -11.42 -5.27
N LEU A 128 2.68 -11.16 -4.87
CA LEU A 128 1.88 -12.10 -4.08
C LEU A 128 1.57 -13.40 -4.85
N ASN A 129 1.28 -13.29 -6.15
CA ASN A 129 1.04 -14.46 -7.00
C ASN A 129 2.32 -15.31 -7.17
N ASP A 130 3.48 -14.67 -7.36
CA ASP A 130 4.77 -15.37 -7.45
C ASP A 130 5.10 -16.15 -6.16
N LEU A 131 4.63 -15.65 -5.02
CA LEU A 131 4.70 -16.35 -3.73
C LEU A 131 3.60 -17.41 -3.55
N SER A 132 2.70 -17.59 -4.52
CA SER A 132 1.54 -18.47 -4.40
C SER A 132 0.67 -18.14 -3.17
N ALA A 133 0.48 -16.85 -2.89
CA ALA A 133 -0.38 -16.41 -1.80
C ALA A 133 -1.85 -16.62 -2.15
N SER A 134 -2.61 -17.29 -1.28
CA SER A 134 -4.04 -17.52 -1.48
C SER A 134 -4.76 -17.79 -0.15
N PRO A 135 -5.89 -17.13 0.13
CA PRO A 135 -6.46 -16.00 -0.61
C PRO A 135 -5.61 -14.74 -0.47
N ILE A 136 -5.83 -13.75 -1.37
CA ILE A 136 -5.29 -12.38 -1.21
C ILE A 136 -6.42 -11.49 -0.72
N ARG A 137 -6.16 -10.68 0.32
CA ARG A 137 -7.15 -9.86 1.01
C ARG A 137 -6.67 -8.42 1.18
N LEU A 138 -7.61 -7.54 1.47
CA LEU A 138 -7.38 -6.20 2.01
C LEU A 138 -8.55 -5.81 2.92
N LEU A 139 -8.31 -4.84 3.78
CA LEU A 139 -9.33 -4.22 4.61
C LEU A 139 -9.56 -2.78 4.18
N VAL A 140 -10.82 -2.37 4.14
CA VAL A 140 -11.21 -0.97 3.94
C VAL A 140 -11.75 -0.47 5.28
N GLY A 141 -11.15 0.60 5.80
CA GLY A 141 -11.57 1.21 7.06
C GLY A 141 -12.88 1.99 6.94
N ASP A 142 -13.56 2.17 8.06
CA ASP A 142 -14.74 3.01 8.21
C ASP A 142 -14.46 4.43 7.66
N GLY A 143 -15.40 4.97 6.89
CA GLY A 143 -15.30 6.29 6.24
C GLY A 143 -14.40 6.34 5.00
N ASN A 144 -13.83 5.21 4.56
CA ASN A 144 -12.99 5.14 3.37
C ASN A 144 -13.62 4.29 2.25
N GLU A 145 -14.95 4.18 2.22
CA GLU A 145 -15.68 3.31 1.29
C GLU A 145 -15.51 3.73 -0.18
N ASP A 146 -15.19 5.00 -0.44
CA ASP A 146 -14.97 5.54 -1.80
C ASP A 146 -13.86 4.79 -2.56
N VAL A 147 -12.88 4.21 -1.84
CA VAL A 147 -11.81 3.42 -2.47
C VAL A 147 -12.28 2.05 -2.96
N MET A 148 -13.47 1.59 -2.57
CA MET A 148 -13.99 0.27 -2.98
C MET A 148 -14.13 0.16 -4.49
N ALA A 149 -14.53 1.24 -5.18
CA ALA A 149 -14.62 1.27 -6.64
C ALA A 149 -13.24 1.09 -7.31
N PHE A 150 -12.19 1.60 -6.69
CA PHE A 150 -10.81 1.38 -7.15
C PHE A 150 -10.40 -0.10 -6.97
N TYR A 151 -10.64 -0.69 -5.81
CA TYR A 151 -10.30 -2.09 -5.56
C TYR A 151 -11.12 -3.04 -6.43
N ALA A 152 -12.39 -2.74 -6.70
CA ALA A 152 -13.20 -3.52 -7.63
C ALA A 152 -12.60 -3.55 -9.05
N LYS A 153 -12.06 -2.41 -9.54
CA LYS A 153 -11.32 -2.33 -10.81
C LYS A 153 -10.01 -3.12 -10.80
N CYS A 154 -9.47 -3.40 -9.60
CA CYS A 154 -8.29 -4.26 -9.42
C CYS A 154 -8.65 -5.76 -9.25
N GLY A 155 -9.95 -6.11 -9.32
CA GLY A 155 -10.43 -7.49 -9.24
C GLY A 155 -10.83 -7.95 -7.83
N PHE A 156 -10.85 -7.06 -6.83
CA PHE A 156 -11.35 -7.39 -5.50
C PHE A 156 -12.87 -7.31 -5.44
N VAL A 157 -13.46 -8.22 -4.68
CA VAL A 157 -14.90 -8.22 -4.37
C VAL A 157 -15.10 -8.24 -2.86
N MET A 158 -16.15 -7.57 -2.39
CA MET A 158 -16.51 -7.60 -0.99
C MET A 158 -16.90 -9.02 -0.56
N ARG A 159 -16.26 -9.52 0.49
CA ARG A 159 -16.55 -10.85 1.05
C ARG A 159 -17.38 -10.78 2.32
N ALA A 160 -17.12 -9.81 3.19
CA ALA A 160 -17.79 -9.64 4.47
C ALA A 160 -17.66 -8.20 4.95
N THR A 161 -18.54 -7.79 5.85
CA THR A 161 -18.43 -6.56 6.62
C THR A 161 -18.20 -6.92 8.07
N GLN A 162 -17.18 -6.34 8.70
CA GLN A 162 -16.95 -6.44 10.15
C GLN A 162 -17.68 -5.30 10.83
N MET A 163 -18.35 -5.60 11.94
CA MET A 163 -18.98 -4.61 12.81
C MET A 163 -18.38 -4.75 14.21
N GLU A 164 -18.19 -3.62 14.86
CA GLU A 164 -17.63 -3.55 16.21
C GLU A 164 -18.58 -2.80 17.13
N TRP A 165 -18.82 -3.39 18.30
CA TRP A 165 -19.67 -2.76 19.32
C TRP A 165 -18.88 -1.65 20.04
N GLN A 166 -19.47 -0.46 20.14
CA GLN A 166 -18.79 0.72 20.69
C GLN A 166 -19.19 1.06 22.14
N GLY A 167 -19.88 0.16 22.87
CA GLY A 167 -20.21 0.33 24.30
C GLY A 167 -21.62 0.82 24.54
#